data_5649c1319b40cd271161a5ccdb4f0da1
#
_entry.id   5649c1319b40cd271161a5ccdb4f0da1
#
_cell.length_a   1.000
_cell.length_b   1.000
_cell.length_c   1.000
_cell.angle_alpha   90.00
_cell.angle_beta   90.00
_cell.angle_gamma   90.00
#
_symmetry.space_group_name_H-M   'P 1'
#
loop_
_entity.id
_entity.type
_entity.pdbx_description
1 polymer ?
#
loop_
_entity_poly.entity_id
_entity_poly.type
_entity_poly.pdbx_seq_one_letter_code
_entity_poly.pdbx_strand_id
1 'polypeptide(L)'
;VTSIKQEDLIQSVADALQYISYYHPVDYIKNLSAAYEREESPAAKDAIAQILINSRMCAEGHRPICQDTGIVTVFLEIGMHVRWDDATMGVEDMVNEGVRRAYNHPDNKLRASVLADPAGKRTNTRDNTPAVVNTKIVPGHHVEVIVAAKGGGSEAKSKFAMLNPSDSIVDWVLKTVPTMGAGWCPPGMLGIGIGGTAEKAMLLAKEALMEPIDIVDLQARGASNRAEELRLELYEKVNALGIGAQGLGGLTTVLDIKVKDYPTHAANLPVALIPNCAATRHAHFTLDGSGPVMLDPPSLEDWPKLTYNPTNARRVNLDTISKEEVASFKPGEVILLNGKLLTGRDAAHKRMIDMLNRGETLPVDFTNRFIYYVGPVDPVRDEVVGPAGPTTATRMDKFTRQMLEQTGLLGMVGKSERGDAAIEAIRDNKAVYLMAVGGSAYLVSKAIKAARVLAFEDLGMEAIYEFEVKDMPVTVAVDSTGESVHKTGPRQWQSRIGKIPVVVE
;
A
#
# COMPACT_ATOMS: atom_id res chain seq x y z
N VAL A 1 -30.47 -26.53 -11.44
CA VAL A 1 -29.84 -25.51 -12.29
C VAL A 1 -30.27 -24.17 -11.76
N THR A 2 -29.31 -23.27 -11.51
CA THR A 2 -29.56 -21.92 -11.02
C THR A 2 -29.22 -20.93 -12.13
N SER A 3 -30.18 -20.07 -12.48
CA SER A 3 -29.96 -18.98 -13.44
C SER A 3 -29.46 -17.75 -12.69
N ILE A 4 -28.29 -17.25 -13.10
CA ILE A 4 -27.71 -16.00 -12.61
C ILE A 4 -27.67 -15.02 -13.78
N LYS A 5 -28.13 -13.81 -13.55
CA LYS A 5 -28.12 -12.76 -14.59
C LYS A 5 -26.74 -12.14 -14.69
N GLN A 6 -26.35 -11.70 -15.88
CA GLN A 6 -25.06 -11.00 -16.04
C GLN A 6 -24.99 -9.74 -15.19
N GLU A 7 -26.11 -9.00 -15.03
CA GLU A 7 -26.17 -7.79 -14.19
C GLU A 7 -25.92 -8.10 -12.71
N ASP A 8 -26.27 -9.30 -12.25
CA ASP A 8 -26.00 -9.74 -10.86
C ASP A 8 -24.49 -9.70 -10.58
N LEU A 9 -23.68 -10.21 -11.49
CA LEU A 9 -22.22 -10.18 -11.36
C LEU A 9 -21.66 -8.78 -11.59
N ILE A 10 -22.08 -8.11 -12.65
CA ILE A 10 -21.58 -6.77 -13.01
C ILE A 10 -21.79 -5.77 -11.86
N GLN A 11 -23.03 -5.65 -11.39
CA GLN A 11 -23.36 -4.69 -10.34
C GLN A 11 -22.75 -5.06 -8.99
N SER A 12 -22.72 -6.36 -8.66
CA SER A 12 -22.10 -6.82 -7.40
C SER A 12 -20.60 -6.53 -7.36
N VAL A 13 -19.90 -6.70 -8.48
CA VAL A 13 -18.47 -6.34 -8.57
C VAL A 13 -18.29 -4.83 -8.43
N ALA A 14 -19.11 -4.03 -9.11
CA ALA A 14 -19.04 -2.57 -9.02
C ALA A 14 -19.26 -2.09 -7.58
N ASP A 15 -20.30 -2.59 -6.92
CA ASP A 15 -20.62 -2.22 -5.54
C ASP A 15 -19.54 -2.69 -4.55
N ALA A 16 -19.02 -3.91 -4.74
CA ALA A 16 -17.93 -4.42 -3.90
C ALA A 16 -16.66 -3.59 -4.03
N LEU A 17 -16.29 -3.15 -5.22
CA LEU A 17 -15.11 -2.32 -5.44
C LEU A 17 -15.25 -0.93 -4.80
N GLN A 18 -16.42 -0.34 -4.87
CA GLN A 18 -16.71 0.89 -4.13
C GLN A 18 -16.60 0.64 -2.62
N TYR A 19 -17.24 -0.39 -2.11
CA TYR A 19 -17.24 -0.77 -0.70
C TYR A 19 -15.81 -0.93 -0.14
N ILE A 20 -14.98 -1.76 -0.79
CA ILE A 20 -13.62 -2.01 -0.31
C ILE A 20 -12.69 -0.82 -0.45
N SER A 21 -13.02 0.15 -1.28
CA SER A 21 -12.21 1.36 -1.44
C SER A 21 -12.19 2.22 -0.17
N TYR A 22 -13.25 2.18 0.64
CA TYR A 22 -13.37 3.00 1.85
C TYR A 22 -13.67 2.23 3.13
N TYR A 23 -14.00 0.94 3.08
CA TYR A 23 -14.13 0.09 4.26
C TYR A 23 -13.00 -0.93 4.30
N HIS A 24 -12.13 -0.83 5.29
CA HIS A 24 -11.26 -1.95 5.62
C HIS A 24 -12.08 -3.16 6.09
N PRO A 25 -11.60 -4.38 5.89
CA PRO A 25 -12.17 -5.54 6.58
C PRO A 25 -12.14 -5.33 8.10
N VAL A 26 -13.23 -5.69 8.78
CA VAL A 26 -13.36 -5.48 10.24
C VAL A 26 -12.30 -6.24 11.03
N ASP A 27 -11.95 -7.45 10.58
CA ASP A 27 -10.88 -8.24 11.19
C ASP A 27 -9.52 -7.53 11.13
N TYR A 28 -9.22 -6.84 10.01
CA TYR A 28 -8.02 -6.02 9.90
C TYR A 28 -8.02 -4.89 10.93
N ILE A 29 -9.12 -4.16 11.06
CA ILE A 29 -9.24 -3.04 12.01
C ILE A 29 -9.08 -3.52 13.46
N LYS A 30 -9.69 -4.64 13.82
CA LYS A 30 -9.55 -5.23 15.17
C LYS A 30 -8.10 -5.59 15.47
N ASN A 31 -7.42 -6.24 14.54
CA ASN A 31 -6.03 -6.66 14.73
C ASN A 31 -5.07 -5.47 14.70
N LEU A 32 -5.33 -4.46 13.87
CA LEU A 32 -4.53 -3.23 13.84
C LEU A 32 -4.71 -2.42 15.15
N SER A 33 -5.93 -2.36 15.69
CA SER A 33 -6.21 -1.72 16.97
C SER A 33 -5.45 -2.40 18.12
N ALA A 34 -5.43 -3.73 18.13
CA ALA A 34 -4.65 -4.50 19.10
C ALA A 34 -3.14 -4.25 18.93
N ALA A 35 -2.67 -4.13 17.70
CA ALA A 35 -1.27 -3.77 17.41
C ALA A 35 -0.93 -2.37 17.93
N TYR A 36 -1.84 -1.40 17.78
CA TYR A 36 -1.67 -0.05 18.33
C TYR A 36 -1.49 -0.09 19.85
N GLU A 37 -2.33 -0.84 20.57
CA GLU A 37 -2.26 -0.91 22.03
C GLU A 37 -0.95 -1.52 22.55
N ARG A 38 -0.41 -2.54 21.88
CA ARG A 38 0.84 -3.21 22.31
C ARG A 38 2.12 -2.55 21.80
N GLU A 39 2.03 -1.62 20.84
CA GLU A 39 3.22 -1.02 20.23
C GLU A 39 3.96 -0.11 21.21
N GLU A 40 5.26 -0.28 21.28
CA GLU A 40 6.15 0.48 22.14
C GLU A 40 7.03 1.48 21.38
N SER A 41 7.20 1.31 20.06
CA SER A 41 7.94 2.25 19.23
C SER A 41 7.10 3.51 18.98
N PRO A 42 7.55 4.69 19.39
CA PRO A 42 6.78 5.92 19.19
C PRO A 42 6.45 6.21 17.72
N ALA A 43 7.44 6.03 16.84
CA ALA A 43 7.26 6.26 15.40
C ALA A 43 6.28 5.25 14.78
N ALA A 44 6.41 3.96 15.11
CA ALA A 44 5.51 2.92 14.63
C ALA A 44 4.09 3.10 15.17
N LYS A 45 3.95 3.45 16.45
CA LYS A 45 2.65 3.72 17.08
C LYS A 45 1.93 4.90 16.44
N ASP A 46 2.65 5.98 16.14
CA ASP A 46 2.11 7.12 15.41
C ASP A 46 1.62 6.74 14.02
N ALA A 47 2.40 5.94 13.28
CA ALA A 47 2.00 5.46 11.96
C ALA A 47 0.73 4.60 12.02
N ILE A 48 0.62 3.69 12.97
CA ILE A 48 -0.58 2.86 13.17
C ILE A 48 -1.78 3.74 13.52
N ALA A 49 -1.61 4.74 14.38
CA ALA A 49 -2.67 5.69 14.72
C ALA A 49 -3.20 6.42 13.49
N GLN A 50 -2.32 6.91 12.62
CA GLN A 50 -2.71 7.56 11.37
C GLN A 50 -3.51 6.64 10.46
N ILE A 51 -3.11 5.37 10.33
CA ILE A 51 -3.83 4.39 9.50
C ILE A 51 -5.24 4.14 10.08
N LEU A 52 -5.36 3.96 11.38
CA LEU A 52 -6.66 3.73 12.05
C LEU A 52 -7.59 4.93 11.92
N ILE A 53 -7.09 6.13 12.13
CA ILE A 53 -7.87 7.37 12.00
C ILE A 53 -8.30 7.57 10.55
N ASN A 54 -7.38 7.40 9.60
CA ASN A 54 -7.69 7.46 8.18
C ASN A 54 -8.78 6.45 7.80
N SER A 55 -8.69 5.22 8.29
CA SER A 55 -9.67 4.17 8.02
C SER A 55 -11.06 4.58 8.45
N ARG A 56 -11.22 5.12 9.67
CA ARG A 56 -12.49 5.64 10.16
C ARG A 56 -13.00 6.82 9.31
N MET A 57 -12.13 7.76 8.99
CA MET A 57 -12.47 8.91 8.13
C MET A 57 -12.99 8.45 6.76
N CYS A 58 -12.36 7.44 6.16
CA CYS A 58 -12.79 6.87 4.88
C CYS A 58 -14.14 6.16 5.00
N ALA A 59 -14.37 5.42 6.08
CA ALA A 59 -15.64 4.77 6.37
C ALA A 59 -16.79 5.78 6.51
N GLU A 60 -16.53 6.93 7.11
CA GLU A 60 -17.51 8.02 7.28
C GLU A 60 -17.71 8.82 5.99
N GLY A 61 -16.63 9.14 5.28
CA GLY A 61 -16.65 10.03 4.11
C GLY A 61 -16.81 9.32 2.77
N HIS A 62 -16.73 8.00 2.74
CA HIS A 62 -16.78 7.17 1.54
C HIS A 62 -15.75 7.63 0.48
N ARG A 63 -14.49 7.78 0.92
CA ARG A 63 -13.37 8.11 0.04
C ARG A 63 -12.23 7.10 0.19
N PRO A 64 -11.43 6.88 -0.86
CA PRO A 64 -10.41 5.85 -0.87
C PRO A 64 -9.43 5.90 0.31
N ILE A 65 -9.17 4.76 0.91
CA ILE A 65 -8.19 4.57 1.99
C ILE A 65 -6.79 4.96 1.53
N CYS A 66 -6.47 4.68 0.27
CA CYS A 66 -5.17 4.95 -0.34
C CYS A 66 -5.37 5.64 -1.69
N GLN A 67 -4.44 6.50 -2.10
CA GLN A 67 -4.45 7.12 -3.42
C GLN A 67 -4.21 6.09 -4.53
N ASP A 68 -3.45 5.04 -4.24
CA ASP A 68 -3.34 3.88 -5.12
C ASP A 68 -4.57 2.98 -4.89
N THR A 69 -5.57 3.14 -5.74
CA THR A 69 -6.81 2.37 -5.64
C THR A 69 -6.69 0.96 -6.22
N GLY A 70 -5.49 0.61 -6.67
CA GLY A 70 -5.05 -0.76 -6.93
C GLY A 70 -5.34 -1.29 -8.33
N ILE A 71 -4.85 -2.50 -8.55
CA ILE A 71 -5.27 -3.36 -9.65
C ILE A 71 -6.29 -4.37 -9.11
N VAL A 72 -7.35 -4.60 -9.86
CA VAL A 72 -8.44 -5.49 -9.44
C VAL A 72 -8.08 -6.93 -9.75
N THR A 73 -8.21 -7.79 -8.75
CA THR A 73 -8.14 -9.25 -8.90
C THR A 73 -9.45 -9.85 -8.42
N VAL A 74 -10.02 -10.76 -9.22
CA VAL A 74 -11.28 -11.44 -8.88
C VAL A 74 -11.07 -12.93 -8.96
N PHE A 75 -11.51 -13.63 -7.92
CA PHE A 75 -11.56 -15.09 -7.89
C PHE A 75 -13.02 -15.51 -7.98
N LEU A 76 -13.33 -16.35 -8.98
CA LEU A 76 -14.66 -16.89 -9.21
C LEU A 76 -14.63 -18.41 -9.06
N GLU A 77 -15.50 -18.93 -8.21
CA GLU A 77 -15.83 -20.36 -8.17
C GLU A 77 -17.25 -20.52 -8.70
N ILE A 78 -17.37 -21.02 -9.93
CA ILE A 78 -18.66 -21.15 -10.64
C ILE A 78 -19.16 -22.58 -10.49
N GLY A 79 -20.34 -22.74 -9.89
CA GLY A 79 -20.99 -24.02 -9.74
C GLY A 79 -21.33 -24.67 -11.10
N MET A 80 -21.13 -25.97 -11.22
CA MET A 80 -21.40 -26.71 -12.45
C MET A 80 -22.87 -26.68 -12.89
N HIS A 81 -23.78 -26.33 -11.99
CA HIS A 81 -25.22 -26.21 -12.25
C HIS A 81 -25.68 -24.75 -12.36
N VAL A 82 -24.76 -23.81 -12.59
CA VAL A 82 -25.06 -22.39 -12.87
C VAL A 82 -25.26 -22.19 -14.37
N ARG A 83 -26.24 -21.37 -14.72
CA ARG A 83 -26.51 -20.91 -16.09
C ARG A 83 -26.56 -19.40 -16.15
N TRP A 84 -26.11 -18.87 -17.28
CA TRP A 84 -26.09 -17.43 -17.58
C TRP A 84 -27.03 -17.20 -18.80
N ASP A 85 -28.35 -17.34 -18.59
CA ASP A 85 -29.31 -17.41 -19.68
C ASP A 85 -29.44 -16.08 -20.48
N ASP A 86 -29.13 -14.94 -19.85
CA ASP A 86 -29.17 -13.62 -20.47
C ASP A 86 -27.80 -13.10 -20.92
N ALA A 87 -26.77 -13.90 -20.84
CA ALA A 87 -25.40 -13.44 -21.11
C ALA A 87 -25.22 -13.01 -22.57
N THR A 88 -24.70 -11.80 -22.75
CA THR A 88 -24.27 -11.21 -24.02
C THR A 88 -22.76 -11.06 -24.13
N MET A 89 -22.03 -11.37 -23.06
CA MET A 89 -20.57 -11.27 -22.94
C MET A 89 -20.04 -12.39 -22.06
N GLY A 90 -18.72 -12.62 -22.12
CA GLY A 90 -18.05 -13.58 -21.25
C GLY A 90 -17.99 -13.10 -19.79
N VAL A 91 -17.75 -14.03 -18.88
CA VAL A 91 -17.71 -13.74 -17.43
C VAL A 91 -16.61 -12.73 -17.07
N GLU A 92 -15.45 -12.80 -17.73
CA GLU A 92 -14.38 -11.80 -17.52
C GLU A 92 -14.82 -10.40 -17.97
N ASP A 93 -15.55 -10.29 -19.07
CA ASP A 93 -16.08 -9.02 -19.55
C ASP A 93 -17.14 -8.44 -18.60
N MET A 94 -17.95 -9.29 -17.96
CA MET A 94 -18.88 -8.88 -16.91
C MET A 94 -18.13 -8.26 -15.73
N VAL A 95 -17.05 -8.89 -15.29
CA VAL A 95 -16.18 -8.35 -14.22
C VAL A 95 -15.60 -7.01 -14.64
N ASN A 96 -15.08 -6.89 -15.86
CA ASN A 96 -14.51 -5.66 -16.38
C ASN A 96 -15.54 -4.52 -16.46
N GLU A 97 -16.77 -4.83 -16.83
CA GLU A 97 -17.86 -3.81 -16.80
C GLU A 97 -18.13 -3.32 -15.38
N GLY A 98 -18.11 -4.22 -14.40
CA GLY A 98 -18.20 -3.85 -12.97
C GLY A 98 -17.03 -2.96 -12.51
N VAL A 99 -15.81 -3.28 -12.94
CA VAL A 99 -14.62 -2.43 -12.66
C VAL A 99 -14.80 -1.04 -13.26
N ARG A 100 -15.22 -0.95 -14.50
CA ARG A 100 -15.44 0.32 -15.21
C ARG A 100 -16.46 1.20 -14.49
N ARG A 101 -17.58 0.63 -14.07
CA ARG A 101 -18.60 1.35 -13.31
C ARG A 101 -18.05 1.86 -11.97
N ALA A 102 -17.29 1.03 -11.25
CA ALA A 102 -16.73 1.41 -9.96
C ALA A 102 -15.70 2.54 -10.07
N TYR A 103 -14.78 2.45 -11.03
CA TYR A 103 -13.69 3.42 -11.15
C TYR A 103 -14.15 4.76 -11.74
N ASN A 104 -15.27 4.81 -12.41
CA ASN A 104 -15.86 6.02 -12.97
C ASN A 104 -17.06 6.55 -12.18
N HIS A 105 -17.30 6.03 -10.98
CA HIS A 105 -18.42 6.46 -10.16
C HIS A 105 -18.28 7.94 -9.76
N PRO A 106 -19.30 8.80 -10.01
CA PRO A 106 -19.16 10.24 -9.85
C PRO A 106 -18.98 10.70 -8.40
N ASP A 107 -19.58 9.99 -7.43
CA ASP A 107 -19.52 10.38 -6.02
C ASP A 107 -18.24 9.90 -5.31
N ASN A 108 -17.60 8.88 -5.86
CA ASN A 108 -16.33 8.35 -5.36
C ASN A 108 -15.50 7.83 -6.52
N LYS A 109 -14.97 8.73 -7.29
CA LYS A 109 -14.09 8.40 -8.41
C LYS A 109 -12.79 7.79 -7.88
N LEU A 110 -12.41 6.64 -8.42
CA LEU A 110 -11.17 5.94 -8.11
C LEU A 110 -10.11 6.27 -9.15
N ARG A 111 -8.84 6.07 -8.77
CA ARG A 111 -7.71 6.38 -9.66
C ARG A 111 -7.38 5.18 -10.54
N ALA A 112 -7.62 5.29 -11.85
CA ALA A 112 -7.20 4.28 -12.81
C ALA A 112 -5.67 4.25 -12.95
N SER A 113 -5.10 3.05 -12.82
CA SER A 113 -3.65 2.83 -12.83
C SER A 113 -3.22 1.71 -13.78
N VAL A 114 -4.14 1.06 -14.46
CA VAL A 114 -3.83 -0.02 -15.41
C VAL A 114 -3.34 0.56 -16.73
N LEU A 115 -2.20 0.06 -17.20
CA LEU A 115 -1.56 0.48 -18.43
C LEU A 115 -1.66 -0.63 -19.49
N ALA A 116 -2.26 -0.31 -20.63
CA ALA A 116 -2.19 -1.15 -21.80
C ALA A 116 -0.78 -1.09 -22.42
N ASP A 117 -0.41 -2.13 -23.18
CA ASP A 117 0.90 -2.24 -23.81
C ASP A 117 2.04 -2.06 -22.78
N PRO A 118 2.14 -2.96 -21.77
CA PRO A 118 3.08 -2.77 -20.66
C PRO A 118 4.55 -2.78 -21.07
N ALA A 119 4.89 -3.46 -22.18
CA ALA A 119 6.25 -3.50 -22.71
C ALA A 119 6.55 -2.37 -23.69
N GLY A 120 5.55 -1.62 -24.11
CA GLY A 120 5.66 -0.56 -25.11
C GLY A 120 5.25 0.81 -24.59
N LYS A 121 4.15 1.33 -25.10
CA LYS A 121 3.69 2.72 -24.83
C LYS A 121 3.17 2.95 -23.42
N ARG A 122 2.72 1.90 -22.72
CA ARG A 122 2.20 1.96 -21.34
C ARG A 122 1.08 3.00 -21.19
N THR A 123 0.06 2.88 -22.02
CA THR A 123 -1.06 3.83 -22.06
C THR A 123 -2.10 3.47 -21.02
N ASN A 124 -2.47 4.44 -20.17
CA ASN A 124 -3.50 4.24 -19.15
C ASN A 124 -4.86 3.92 -19.80
N THR A 125 -5.51 2.87 -19.34
CA THR A 125 -6.82 2.44 -19.84
C THR A 125 -7.95 3.36 -19.38
N ARG A 126 -7.73 4.21 -18.38
CA ARG A 126 -8.61 5.24 -17.81
C ARG A 126 -9.82 4.72 -17.04
N ASP A 127 -10.14 3.46 -17.11
CA ASP A 127 -11.24 2.80 -16.40
C ASP A 127 -10.77 1.66 -15.48
N ASN A 128 -9.46 1.50 -15.35
CA ASN A 128 -8.77 0.47 -14.56
C ASN A 128 -9.04 -0.97 -15.03
N THR A 129 -9.48 -1.14 -16.25
CA THR A 129 -9.61 -2.47 -16.89
C THR A 129 -8.36 -2.83 -17.69
N PRO A 130 -8.10 -4.13 -17.93
CA PRO A 130 -8.84 -5.27 -17.40
C PRO A 130 -8.44 -5.62 -15.97
N ALA A 131 -9.37 -6.26 -15.25
CA ALA A 131 -9.06 -6.97 -14.03
C ALA A 131 -8.30 -8.28 -14.33
N VAL A 132 -7.63 -8.81 -13.32
CA VAL A 132 -7.09 -10.18 -13.36
C VAL A 132 -8.14 -11.13 -12.79
N VAL A 133 -8.71 -11.99 -13.62
CA VAL A 133 -9.79 -12.89 -13.24
C VAL A 133 -9.31 -14.33 -13.24
N ASN A 134 -9.49 -14.99 -12.11
CA ASN A 134 -9.18 -16.42 -11.93
C ASN A 134 -10.49 -17.18 -11.72
N THR A 135 -10.79 -18.15 -12.59
CA THR A 135 -12.04 -18.88 -12.56
C THR A 135 -11.79 -20.37 -12.31
N LYS A 136 -12.55 -20.94 -11.40
CA LYS A 136 -12.64 -22.39 -11.16
C LYS A 136 -14.07 -22.84 -11.37
N ILE A 137 -14.25 -24.01 -12.00
CA ILE A 137 -15.54 -24.68 -12.07
C ILE A 137 -15.58 -25.69 -10.94
N VAL A 138 -16.61 -25.62 -10.10
CA VAL A 138 -16.75 -26.42 -8.87
C VAL A 138 -18.13 -27.08 -8.82
N PRO A 139 -18.32 -28.15 -8.07
CA PRO A 139 -19.66 -28.66 -7.81
C PRO A 139 -20.55 -27.60 -7.15
N GLY A 140 -21.82 -27.54 -7.51
CA GLY A 140 -22.75 -26.63 -6.84
C GLY A 140 -23.66 -25.86 -7.78
N HIS A 141 -24.42 -24.91 -7.18
CA HIS A 141 -25.52 -24.20 -7.81
C HIS A 141 -25.39 -22.67 -7.72
N HIS A 142 -24.27 -22.17 -7.24
CA HIS A 142 -24.05 -20.74 -7.02
C HIS A 142 -22.63 -20.34 -7.46
N VAL A 143 -22.36 -19.06 -7.43
CA VAL A 143 -21.04 -18.49 -7.73
C VAL A 143 -20.50 -17.82 -6.47
N GLU A 144 -19.34 -18.29 -6.02
CA GLU A 144 -18.55 -17.59 -4.98
C GLU A 144 -17.64 -16.57 -5.64
N VAL A 145 -17.65 -15.36 -5.14
CA VAL A 145 -16.88 -14.24 -5.69
C VAL A 145 -16.02 -13.61 -4.61
N ILE A 146 -14.73 -13.49 -4.88
CA ILE A 146 -13.82 -12.68 -4.09
C ILE A 146 -13.32 -11.55 -4.97
N VAL A 147 -13.53 -10.32 -4.53
CA VAL A 147 -13.06 -9.11 -5.21
C VAL A 147 -11.98 -8.46 -4.36
N ALA A 148 -10.85 -8.18 -4.96
CA ALA A 148 -9.74 -7.50 -4.31
C ALA A 148 -9.19 -6.36 -5.16
N ALA A 149 -8.70 -5.32 -4.51
CA ALA A 149 -7.93 -4.26 -5.15
C ALA A 149 -6.59 -4.13 -4.42
N LYS A 150 -5.50 -4.42 -5.13
CA LYS A 150 -4.17 -4.49 -4.54
C LYS A 150 -3.28 -3.39 -5.12
N GLY A 151 -2.70 -2.58 -4.24
CA GLY A 151 -1.82 -1.48 -4.64
C GLY A 151 -0.51 -1.96 -5.29
N GLY A 152 0.01 -1.14 -6.20
CA GLY A 152 1.22 -1.44 -6.93
C GLY A 152 2.47 -1.54 -6.05
N GLY A 153 2.51 -0.80 -4.94
CA GLY A 153 3.62 -0.85 -4.00
C GLY A 153 3.81 -2.22 -3.35
N SER A 154 2.73 -2.84 -2.92
CA SER A 154 2.78 -4.20 -2.36
C SER A 154 2.90 -5.27 -3.43
N GLU A 155 2.24 -5.10 -4.57
CA GLU A 155 2.36 -6.05 -5.70
C GLU A 155 3.81 -6.15 -6.20
N ALA A 156 4.51 -5.04 -6.28
CA ALA A 156 5.90 -4.98 -6.71
C ALA A 156 6.89 -5.73 -5.78
N LYS A 157 6.45 -6.09 -4.58
CA LYS A 157 7.26 -6.80 -3.58
C LYS A 157 7.03 -8.31 -3.56
N SER A 158 6.22 -8.83 -4.48
CA SER A 158 6.02 -10.26 -4.67
C SER A 158 7.34 -10.97 -4.98
N LYS A 159 7.56 -12.12 -4.34
CA LYS A 159 8.79 -12.92 -4.47
C LYS A 159 8.45 -14.36 -4.77
N PHE A 160 9.32 -15.01 -5.54
CA PHE A 160 9.23 -16.42 -5.88
C PHE A 160 10.61 -17.04 -5.84
N ALA A 161 10.68 -18.29 -5.39
CA ALA A 161 11.87 -19.14 -5.53
C ALA A 161 11.48 -20.58 -5.80
N MET A 162 12.27 -21.25 -6.64
CA MET A 162 12.26 -22.69 -6.75
C MET A 162 13.32 -23.22 -5.78
N LEU A 163 12.89 -23.60 -4.57
CA LEU A 163 13.77 -24.18 -3.56
C LEU A 163 14.05 -25.65 -3.89
N ASN A 164 15.15 -26.16 -3.31
CA ASN A 164 15.36 -27.59 -3.27
C ASN A 164 14.45 -28.22 -2.20
N PRO A 165 14.01 -29.48 -2.35
CA PRO A 165 13.12 -30.12 -1.38
C PRO A 165 13.64 -30.13 0.07
N SER A 166 14.97 -30.08 0.25
CA SER A 166 15.63 -30.04 1.57
C SER A 166 15.83 -28.64 2.14
N ASP A 167 15.52 -27.58 1.38
CA ASP A 167 15.72 -26.20 1.84
C ASP A 167 14.65 -25.82 2.88
N SER A 168 15.03 -24.94 3.78
CA SER A 168 14.11 -24.39 4.79
C SER A 168 13.28 -23.26 4.21
N ILE A 169 11.96 -23.44 4.19
CA ILE A 169 11.01 -22.39 3.81
C ILE A 169 11.08 -21.22 4.78
N VAL A 170 11.20 -21.49 6.08
CA VAL A 170 11.28 -20.47 7.11
C VAL A 170 12.52 -19.60 6.89
N ASP A 171 13.68 -20.18 6.64
CA ASP A 171 14.91 -19.43 6.39
C ASP A 171 14.80 -18.58 5.13
N TRP A 172 14.19 -19.11 4.08
CA TRP A 172 13.97 -18.34 2.85
C TRP A 172 13.07 -17.14 3.09
N VAL A 173 11.98 -17.29 3.83
CA VAL A 173 11.05 -16.18 4.14
C VAL A 173 11.78 -15.12 4.98
N LEU A 174 12.54 -15.52 6.02
CA LEU A 174 13.24 -14.60 6.89
C LEU A 174 14.36 -13.83 6.18
N LYS A 175 15.00 -14.44 5.17
CA LYS A 175 15.97 -13.74 4.31
C LYS A 175 15.29 -12.82 3.29
N THR A 176 14.11 -13.19 2.82
CA THR A 176 13.40 -12.48 1.75
C THR A 176 12.68 -11.24 2.25
N VAL A 177 11.99 -11.32 3.39
CA VAL A 177 11.18 -10.22 3.92
C VAL A 177 11.96 -8.92 4.08
N PRO A 178 13.18 -8.90 4.66
CA PRO A 178 13.97 -7.65 4.74
C PRO A 178 14.27 -7.04 3.37
N THR A 179 14.45 -7.87 2.32
CA THR A 179 14.76 -7.38 0.97
C THR A 179 13.59 -6.65 0.30
N MET A 180 12.37 -6.82 0.83
CA MET A 180 11.20 -6.11 0.31
C MET A 180 11.18 -4.63 0.71
N GLY A 181 12.00 -4.23 1.67
CA GLY A 181 11.96 -2.89 2.23
C GLY A 181 10.62 -2.58 2.90
N ALA A 182 10.24 -1.32 2.92
CA ALA A 182 8.98 -0.85 3.50
C ALA A 182 7.94 -0.41 2.44
N GLY A 183 8.23 -0.58 1.17
CA GLY A 183 7.37 -0.14 0.06
C GLY A 183 6.01 -0.82 0.00
N TRP A 184 5.84 -1.95 0.68
CA TRP A 184 4.55 -2.63 0.82
C TRP A 184 3.70 -2.10 1.99
N CYS A 185 4.14 -1.05 2.67
CA CYS A 185 3.43 -0.34 3.75
C CYS A 185 2.94 -1.27 4.88
N PRO A 186 3.86 -1.92 5.63
CA PRO A 186 3.47 -2.66 6.83
C PRO A 186 2.85 -1.74 7.89
N PRO A 187 2.00 -2.22 8.83
CA PRO A 187 1.68 -3.63 9.04
C PRO A 187 0.61 -4.13 8.08
N GLY A 188 0.82 -5.32 7.58
CA GLY A 188 -0.09 -5.98 6.66
C GLY A 188 -0.06 -7.48 6.87
N MET A 189 -0.25 -8.22 5.79
CA MET A 189 -0.22 -9.68 5.81
C MET A 189 0.77 -10.21 4.77
N LEU A 190 1.26 -11.42 5.00
CA LEU A 190 2.00 -12.17 4.00
C LEU A 190 1.18 -13.39 3.58
N GLY A 191 1.01 -13.56 2.28
CA GLY A 191 0.49 -14.77 1.68
C GLY A 191 1.63 -15.62 1.17
N ILE A 192 1.67 -16.89 1.56
CA ILE A 192 2.70 -17.84 1.16
C ILE A 192 2.02 -19.00 0.44
N GLY A 193 2.47 -19.27 -0.78
CA GLY A 193 2.05 -20.39 -1.60
C GLY A 193 3.17 -21.41 -1.71
N ILE A 194 2.89 -22.68 -1.48
CA ILE A 194 3.88 -23.73 -1.45
C ILE A 194 3.40 -24.90 -2.34
N GLY A 195 4.25 -25.29 -3.26
CA GLY A 195 3.98 -26.48 -4.06
C GLY A 195 3.25 -26.22 -5.38
N GLY A 196 2.78 -27.26 -6.00
CA GLY A 196 2.24 -27.25 -7.35
C GLY A 196 3.34 -27.00 -8.39
N THR A 197 3.08 -26.07 -9.28
CA THR A 197 4.01 -25.50 -10.25
C THR A 197 4.37 -24.06 -9.85
N ALA A 198 5.26 -23.41 -10.57
CA ALA A 198 5.67 -22.03 -10.25
C ALA A 198 4.46 -21.07 -10.20
N GLU A 199 3.65 -21.07 -11.24
CA GLU A 199 2.45 -20.23 -11.33
C GLU A 199 1.40 -20.61 -10.28
N LYS A 200 1.28 -21.91 -9.93
CA LYS A 200 0.35 -22.37 -8.90
C LYS A 200 0.75 -21.83 -7.52
N ALA A 201 2.03 -21.86 -7.18
CA ALA A 201 2.52 -21.32 -5.92
C ALA A 201 2.24 -19.80 -5.81
N MET A 202 2.46 -19.04 -6.89
CA MET A 202 2.15 -17.61 -6.93
C MET A 202 0.64 -17.35 -6.76
N LEU A 203 -0.19 -18.14 -7.42
CA LEU A 203 -1.65 -18.01 -7.31
C LEU A 203 -2.14 -18.34 -5.88
N LEU A 204 -1.60 -19.41 -5.27
CA LEU A 204 -1.91 -19.77 -3.90
C LEU A 204 -1.55 -18.67 -2.90
N ALA A 205 -0.39 -18.03 -3.08
CA ALA A 205 0.03 -16.90 -2.26
C ALA A 205 -0.96 -15.72 -2.36
N LYS A 206 -1.43 -15.41 -3.55
CA LYS A 206 -2.42 -14.35 -3.77
C LYS A 206 -3.77 -14.70 -3.14
N GLU A 207 -4.26 -15.92 -3.34
CA GLU A 207 -5.51 -16.40 -2.74
C GLU A 207 -5.44 -16.36 -1.21
N ALA A 208 -4.29 -16.75 -0.62
CA ALA A 208 -4.10 -16.78 0.81
C ALA A 208 -4.31 -15.41 1.46
N LEU A 209 -3.95 -14.32 0.77
CA LEU A 209 -4.15 -12.95 1.27
C LEU A 209 -5.61 -12.56 1.46
N MET A 210 -6.54 -13.27 0.82
CA MET A 210 -7.97 -12.97 0.87
C MET A 210 -8.68 -13.67 2.04
N GLU A 211 -7.97 -14.49 2.80
CA GLU A 211 -8.53 -15.17 3.97
C GLU A 211 -8.60 -14.22 5.17
N PRO A 212 -9.60 -14.40 6.07
CA PRO A 212 -9.70 -13.61 7.28
C PRO A 212 -8.49 -13.74 8.20
N ILE A 213 -8.17 -12.69 8.95
CA ILE A 213 -7.13 -12.70 9.97
C ILE A 213 -7.63 -13.53 11.16
N ASP A 214 -6.95 -14.64 11.45
CA ASP A 214 -7.33 -15.58 12.50
C ASP A 214 -6.15 -16.10 13.34
N ILE A 215 -5.01 -15.41 13.26
CA ILE A 215 -3.78 -15.87 13.94
C ILE A 215 -3.94 -15.98 15.45
N VAL A 216 -4.74 -15.12 16.07
CA VAL A 216 -5.00 -15.17 17.51
C VAL A 216 -5.75 -16.44 17.89
N ASP A 217 -6.75 -16.81 17.08
CA ASP A 217 -7.51 -18.05 17.28
C ASP A 217 -6.60 -19.26 17.04
N LEU A 218 -5.75 -19.20 16.04
CA LEU A 218 -4.79 -20.27 15.76
C LEU A 218 -3.79 -20.45 16.92
N GLN A 219 -3.28 -19.35 17.48
CA GLN A 219 -2.41 -19.40 18.67
C GLN A 219 -3.11 -20.03 19.86
N ALA A 220 -4.39 -19.74 20.05
CA ALA A 220 -5.17 -20.28 21.18
C ALA A 220 -5.47 -21.76 21.04
N ARG A 221 -5.84 -22.24 19.86
CA ARG A 221 -6.20 -23.65 19.63
C ARG A 221 -5.02 -24.57 19.27
N GLY A 222 -3.92 -23.98 18.80
CA GLY A 222 -2.76 -24.71 18.30
C GLY A 222 -2.92 -25.19 16.85
N ALA A 223 -1.80 -25.52 16.23
CA ALA A 223 -1.75 -26.00 14.86
C ALA A 223 -2.24 -27.44 14.74
N SER A 224 -3.00 -27.74 13.68
CA SER A 224 -3.52 -29.07 13.36
C SER A 224 -2.86 -29.70 12.11
N ASN A 225 -2.05 -28.93 11.40
CA ASN A 225 -1.34 -29.39 10.20
C ASN A 225 -0.07 -28.57 9.98
N ARG A 226 0.75 -28.98 9.01
CA ARG A 226 2.04 -28.33 8.74
C ARG A 226 1.91 -26.89 8.26
N ALA A 227 0.90 -26.56 7.49
CA ALA A 227 0.67 -25.17 7.04
C ALA A 227 0.40 -24.25 8.24
N GLU A 228 -0.40 -24.69 9.19
CA GLU A 228 -0.67 -23.93 10.42
C GLU A 228 0.56 -23.83 11.34
N GLU A 229 1.37 -24.89 11.42
CA GLU A 229 2.66 -24.80 12.15
C GLU A 229 3.59 -23.75 11.55
N LEU A 230 3.69 -23.70 10.21
CA LEU A 230 4.46 -22.68 9.50
C LEU A 230 3.91 -21.26 9.76
N ARG A 231 2.59 -21.10 9.78
CA ARG A 231 1.96 -19.81 10.08
C ARG A 231 2.37 -19.30 11.47
N LEU A 232 2.28 -20.14 12.48
CA LEU A 232 2.66 -19.76 13.85
C LEU A 232 4.13 -19.40 13.97
N GLU A 233 5.01 -20.24 13.40
CA GLU A 233 6.45 -20.00 13.44
C GLU A 233 6.84 -18.73 12.69
N LEU A 234 6.32 -18.54 11.49
CA LEU A 234 6.63 -17.37 10.66
C LEU A 234 6.03 -16.09 11.23
N TYR A 235 4.83 -16.14 11.80
CA TYR A 235 4.23 -14.98 12.47
C TYR A 235 5.14 -14.45 13.59
N GLU A 236 5.64 -15.34 14.45
CA GLU A 236 6.55 -14.97 15.52
C GLU A 236 7.89 -14.42 14.98
N LYS A 237 8.50 -15.15 14.03
CA LYS A 237 9.85 -14.83 13.53
C LYS A 237 9.86 -13.59 12.62
N VAL A 238 8.85 -13.40 11.78
CA VAL A 238 8.76 -12.20 10.93
C VAL A 238 8.55 -10.94 11.78
N ASN A 239 7.69 -11.00 12.79
CA ASN A 239 7.55 -9.89 13.73
C ASN A 239 8.83 -9.64 14.53
N ALA A 240 9.60 -10.70 14.84
CA ALA A 240 10.88 -10.60 15.53
C ALA A 240 11.98 -9.94 14.69
N LEU A 241 11.80 -9.79 13.39
CA LEU A 241 12.70 -8.98 12.54
C LEU A 241 12.71 -7.48 12.93
N GLY A 242 11.69 -7.02 13.66
CA GLY A 242 11.64 -5.66 14.19
C GLY A 242 11.38 -4.57 13.15
N ILE A 243 10.95 -4.94 11.94
CA ILE A 243 10.70 -4.00 10.85
C ILE A 243 9.64 -2.97 11.25
N GLY A 244 8.52 -3.44 11.81
CA GLY A 244 7.47 -2.59 12.34
C GLY A 244 6.65 -1.84 11.29
N ALA A 245 5.69 -1.06 11.77
CA ALA A 245 4.84 -0.24 10.91
C ALA A 245 5.67 0.69 10.03
N GLN A 246 5.39 0.72 8.74
CA GLN A 246 6.06 1.54 7.72
C GLN A 246 7.59 1.33 7.66
N GLY A 247 8.09 0.24 8.23
CA GLY A 247 9.53 -0.04 8.29
C GLY A 247 10.31 0.84 9.27
N LEU A 248 9.64 1.49 10.19
CA LEU A 248 10.23 2.43 11.15
C LEU A 248 10.90 1.77 12.37
N GLY A 249 10.77 0.44 12.47
CA GLY A 249 11.15 -0.31 13.66
C GLY A 249 10.00 -0.40 14.66
N GLY A 250 9.71 -1.61 15.13
CA GLY A 250 8.63 -1.83 16.08
C GLY A 250 8.28 -3.30 16.27
N LEU A 251 7.21 -3.55 17.01
CA LEU A 251 6.79 -4.89 17.42
C LEU A 251 5.94 -5.61 16.38
N THR A 252 5.21 -4.89 15.54
CA THR A 252 4.27 -5.48 14.59
C THR A 252 4.62 -5.11 13.16
N THR A 253 5.07 -6.11 12.40
CA THR A 253 5.32 -6.04 10.96
C THR A 253 4.15 -6.65 10.20
N VAL A 254 3.65 -7.79 10.67
CA VAL A 254 2.52 -8.51 10.08
C VAL A 254 1.44 -8.76 11.13
N LEU A 255 0.18 -8.67 10.68
CA LEU A 255 -1.00 -8.99 11.51
C LEU A 255 -1.39 -10.47 11.38
N ASP A 256 -1.03 -11.09 10.29
CA ASP A 256 -1.18 -12.55 10.08
C ASP A 256 -0.21 -13.01 8.98
N ILE A 257 0.03 -14.31 8.96
CA ILE A 257 0.70 -15.00 7.86
C ILE A 257 -0.21 -16.11 7.40
N LYS A 258 -0.56 -16.09 6.11
CA LYS A 258 -1.42 -17.09 5.49
C LYS A 258 -0.60 -18.03 4.63
N VAL A 259 -0.88 -19.32 4.70
CA VAL A 259 -0.17 -20.35 3.95
C VAL A 259 -1.18 -21.24 3.26
N LYS A 260 -1.02 -21.42 1.96
CA LYS A 260 -1.71 -22.43 1.17
C LYS A 260 -0.69 -23.32 0.49
N ASP A 261 -0.96 -24.62 0.46
CA ASP A 261 -0.09 -25.59 -0.19
C ASP A 261 -0.83 -26.43 -1.23
N TYR A 262 -0.06 -27.09 -2.06
CA TYR A 262 -0.56 -27.98 -3.10
C TYR A 262 0.48 -29.06 -3.39
N PRO A 263 0.08 -30.29 -3.70
CA PRO A 263 1.03 -31.36 -4.07
C PRO A 263 1.96 -30.93 -5.19
N THR A 264 3.24 -31.28 -5.08
CA THR A 264 4.28 -30.84 -5.99
C THR A 264 5.11 -32.01 -6.51
N HIS A 265 5.88 -31.77 -7.58
CA HIS A 265 6.81 -32.78 -8.10
C HIS A 265 7.91 -33.05 -7.08
N ALA A 266 8.33 -34.30 -6.95
CA ALA A 266 9.33 -34.74 -5.98
C ALA A 266 10.67 -34.00 -6.04
N ALA A 267 11.04 -33.48 -7.20
CA ALA A 267 12.29 -32.74 -7.40
C ALA A 267 12.18 -31.24 -7.07
N ASN A 268 10.97 -30.73 -6.81
CA ASN A 268 10.72 -29.29 -6.76
C ASN A 268 10.12 -28.85 -5.41
N LEU A 269 10.41 -27.61 -5.01
CA LEU A 269 9.73 -26.95 -3.90
C LEU A 269 9.51 -25.48 -4.27
N PRO A 270 8.51 -25.20 -5.13
CA PRO A 270 8.18 -23.83 -5.46
C PRO A 270 7.55 -23.13 -4.26
N VAL A 271 8.05 -21.94 -3.95
CA VAL A 271 7.54 -21.10 -2.86
C VAL A 271 7.36 -19.68 -3.35
N ALA A 272 6.20 -19.12 -3.11
CA ALA A 272 5.87 -17.72 -3.40
C ALA A 272 5.51 -16.98 -2.13
N LEU A 273 5.85 -15.69 -2.08
CA LEU A 273 5.53 -14.78 -1.00
C LEU A 273 4.98 -13.50 -1.59
N ILE A 274 3.75 -13.15 -1.25
CA ILE A 274 3.09 -11.93 -1.71
C ILE A 274 2.62 -11.15 -0.48
N PRO A 275 3.11 -9.91 -0.26
CA PRO A 275 2.64 -9.08 0.84
C PRO A 275 1.34 -8.38 0.49
N ASN A 276 0.51 -8.08 1.49
CA ASN A 276 -0.57 -7.12 1.42
C ASN A 276 -0.30 -5.97 2.37
N CYS A 277 -0.75 -4.78 2.03
CA CYS A 277 -0.38 -3.54 2.72
C CYS A 277 -1.41 -3.11 3.78
N ALA A 278 -1.09 -2.00 4.45
CA ALA A 278 -2.02 -1.34 5.38
C ALA A 278 -3.34 -0.90 4.75
N ALA A 279 -3.41 -0.79 3.43
CA ALA A 279 -4.64 -0.54 2.67
C ALA A 279 -5.20 -1.85 2.08
N THR A 280 -5.31 -2.89 2.89
CA THR A 280 -5.89 -4.18 2.45
C THR A 280 -7.36 -4.01 2.07
N ARG A 281 -7.74 -4.53 0.88
CA ARG A 281 -9.04 -4.28 0.27
C ARG A 281 -9.53 -5.54 -0.41
N HIS A 282 -10.46 -6.22 0.20
CA HIS A 282 -11.14 -7.36 -0.40
C HIS A 282 -12.52 -7.57 0.21
N ALA A 283 -13.40 -8.20 -0.55
CA ALA A 283 -14.73 -8.61 -0.12
C ALA A 283 -15.09 -9.95 -0.73
N HIS A 284 -15.93 -10.71 -0.03
CA HIS A 284 -16.42 -12.02 -0.45
C HIS A 284 -17.95 -12.01 -0.46
N PHE A 285 -18.56 -12.53 -1.53
CA PHE A 285 -20.00 -12.67 -1.62
C PHE A 285 -20.40 -13.85 -2.51
N THR A 286 -21.66 -14.26 -2.39
CA THR A 286 -22.24 -15.38 -3.13
C THR A 286 -23.36 -14.90 -4.02
N LEU A 287 -23.34 -15.30 -5.29
CA LEU A 287 -24.47 -15.15 -6.22
C LEU A 287 -25.27 -16.44 -6.30
N ASP A 288 -26.54 -16.38 -5.97
CA ASP A 288 -27.45 -17.53 -5.91
C ASP A 288 -28.66 -17.42 -6.85
N GLY A 289 -28.71 -16.38 -7.68
CA GLY A 289 -29.79 -16.08 -8.60
C GLY A 289 -30.86 -15.14 -8.02
N SER A 290 -30.72 -14.67 -6.78
CA SER A 290 -31.66 -13.75 -6.14
C SER A 290 -31.44 -12.26 -6.51
N GLY A 291 -30.46 -11.96 -7.34
CA GLY A 291 -30.12 -10.61 -7.77
C GLY A 291 -28.71 -10.20 -7.38
N PRO A 292 -28.36 -8.93 -7.62
CA PRO A 292 -27.08 -8.37 -7.16
C PRO A 292 -26.94 -8.44 -5.65
N VAL A 293 -25.71 -8.67 -5.16
CA VAL A 293 -25.39 -8.66 -3.74
C VAL A 293 -24.91 -7.26 -3.35
N MET A 294 -25.56 -6.67 -2.35
CA MET A 294 -25.10 -5.47 -1.69
C MET A 294 -24.54 -5.86 -0.32
N LEU A 295 -23.28 -5.52 -0.07
CA LEU A 295 -22.62 -5.80 1.20
C LEU A 295 -23.13 -4.87 2.29
N ASP A 296 -23.41 -5.41 3.48
CA ASP A 296 -23.81 -4.61 4.63
C ASP A 296 -22.65 -3.75 5.12
N PRO A 297 -22.87 -2.44 5.34
CA PRO A 297 -21.85 -1.57 5.90
C PRO A 297 -21.42 -2.07 7.28
N PRO A 298 -20.11 -2.03 7.62
CA PRO A 298 -19.67 -2.30 8.98
C PRO A 298 -20.17 -1.20 9.92
N SER A 299 -20.26 -1.52 11.22
CA SER A 299 -20.58 -0.53 12.24
C SER A 299 -19.40 0.39 12.47
N LEU A 300 -19.61 1.70 12.55
CA LEU A 300 -18.55 2.65 12.92
C LEU A 300 -17.97 2.42 14.30
N GLU A 301 -18.67 1.65 15.14
CA GLU A 301 -18.17 1.22 16.45
C GLU A 301 -17.03 0.19 16.34
N ASP A 302 -16.86 -0.44 15.18
CA ASP A 302 -15.72 -1.35 14.93
C ASP A 302 -14.39 -0.59 14.83
N TRP A 303 -14.43 0.72 14.61
CA TRP A 303 -13.23 1.57 14.60
C TRP A 303 -12.97 2.20 15.96
N PRO A 304 -11.72 2.19 16.46
CA PRO A 304 -11.39 2.87 17.69
C PRO A 304 -11.64 4.38 17.58
N LYS A 305 -12.08 4.99 18.66
CA LYS A 305 -12.26 6.45 18.76
C LYS A 305 -10.90 7.08 19.09
N LEU A 306 -10.07 7.24 18.08
CA LEU A 306 -8.78 7.92 18.20
C LEU A 306 -8.89 9.33 17.62
N THR A 307 -8.27 10.28 18.30
CA THR A 307 -8.04 11.62 17.76
C THR A 307 -6.55 11.76 17.50
N TYR A 308 -6.17 12.15 16.27
CA TYR A 308 -4.78 12.40 15.97
C TYR A 308 -4.34 13.69 16.66
N ASN A 309 -3.59 13.53 17.73
CA ASN A 309 -3.04 14.64 18.50
C ASN A 309 -1.60 14.31 18.91
N PRO A 310 -0.62 14.56 18.02
CA PRO A 310 0.79 14.37 18.34
C PRO A 310 1.26 15.47 19.29
N THR A 311 1.03 15.28 20.58
CA THR A 311 1.25 16.29 21.64
C THR A 311 2.67 16.81 21.68
N ASN A 312 3.65 16.03 21.20
CA ASN A 312 5.07 16.38 21.22
C ASN A 312 5.65 16.64 19.81
N ALA A 313 4.81 16.70 18.77
CA ALA A 313 5.30 16.94 17.42
C ALA A 313 5.69 18.41 17.22
N ARG A 314 6.86 18.61 16.62
CA ARG A 314 7.32 19.93 16.24
C ARG A 314 6.52 20.43 15.03
N ARG A 315 6.05 21.68 15.10
CA ARG A 315 5.50 22.38 13.92
C ARG A 315 6.61 23.05 13.16
N VAL A 316 6.60 22.85 11.85
CA VAL A 316 7.61 23.42 10.94
C VAL A 316 6.89 24.26 9.90
N ASN A 317 7.38 25.49 9.68
CA ASN A 317 6.89 26.38 8.64
C ASN A 317 7.79 26.26 7.41
N LEU A 318 7.26 25.64 6.34
CA LEU A 318 8.01 25.47 5.09
C LEU A 318 8.33 26.78 4.37
N ASP A 319 7.59 27.84 4.65
CA ASP A 319 7.82 29.15 4.01
C ASP A 319 9.06 29.87 4.57
N THR A 320 9.50 29.47 5.75
CA THR A 320 10.64 30.10 6.46
C THR A 320 11.73 29.11 6.88
N ILE A 321 11.60 27.85 6.51
CA ILE A 321 12.55 26.80 6.91
C ILE A 321 13.96 27.11 6.42
N SER A 322 14.95 26.82 7.28
CA SER A 322 16.37 27.03 7.00
C SER A 322 17.15 25.71 7.04
N LYS A 323 18.37 25.72 6.50
CA LYS A 323 19.28 24.58 6.59
C LYS A 323 19.63 24.25 8.04
N GLU A 324 19.74 25.25 8.91
CA GLU A 324 20.01 25.09 10.33
C GLU A 324 18.87 24.34 11.03
N GLU A 325 17.63 24.68 10.69
CA GLU A 325 16.45 23.97 11.22
C GLU A 325 16.40 22.52 10.72
N VAL A 326 16.65 22.29 9.44
CA VAL A 326 16.74 20.92 8.85
C VAL A 326 17.82 20.11 9.55
N ALA A 327 18.97 20.69 9.85
CA ALA A 327 20.07 20.03 10.54
C ALA A 327 19.72 19.59 11.97
N SER A 328 18.68 20.18 12.56
CA SER A 328 18.20 19.82 13.91
C SER A 328 17.27 18.61 13.94
N PHE A 329 16.79 18.16 12.79
CA PHE A 329 15.86 17.04 12.69
C PHE A 329 16.56 15.72 13.00
N LYS A 330 15.86 14.82 13.70
CA LYS A 330 16.37 13.50 14.09
C LYS A 330 15.54 12.38 13.48
N PRO A 331 16.16 11.28 13.03
CA PRO A 331 15.43 10.14 12.51
C PRO A 331 14.37 9.63 13.49
N GLY A 332 13.17 9.36 12.98
CA GLY A 332 12.02 8.93 13.78
C GLY A 332 11.21 10.05 14.43
N GLU A 333 11.68 11.28 14.37
CA GLU A 333 10.95 12.46 14.90
C GLU A 333 9.69 12.72 14.05
N VAL A 334 8.54 12.91 14.71
CA VAL A 334 7.30 13.32 14.06
C VAL A 334 7.25 14.83 13.95
N ILE A 335 6.95 15.30 12.75
CA ILE A 335 6.89 16.73 12.41
C ILE A 335 5.53 17.02 11.77
N LEU A 336 4.98 18.19 12.07
CA LEU A 336 3.79 18.73 11.42
C LEU A 336 4.19 19.84 10.47
N LEU A 337 4.01 19.62 9.17
CA LEU A 337 4.36 20.59 8.13
C LEU A 337 3.26 21.62 7.95
N ASN A 338 3.66 22.89 7.84
CA ASN A 338 2.79 24.03 7.56
C ASN A 338 3.41 24.88 6.46
N GLY A 339 2.57 25.50 5.63
CA GLY A 339 3.03 26.37 4.55
C GLY A 339 2.95 25.70 3.18
N LYS A 340 3.79 26.17 2.26
CA LYS A 340 3.74 25.79 0.84
C LYS A 340 4.65 24.61 0.55
N LEU A 341 4.07 23.58 -0.06
CA LEU A 341 4.72 22.32 -0.41
C LEU A 341 4.55 22.08 -1.91
N LEU A 342 5.65 21.89 -2.62
CA LEU A 342 5.61 21.53 -4.04
C LEU A 342 5.32 20.04 -4.21
N THR A 343 4.77 19.67 -5.36
CA THR A 343 4.55 18.25 -5.68
C THR A 343 5.27 17.85 -6.96
N GLY A 344 5.56 16.57 -7.08
CA GLY A 344 6.09 15.97 -8.28
C GLY A 344 6.48 14.53 -8.05
N ARG A 345 6.31 13.69 -9.06
CA ARG A 345 6.77 12.31 -9.02
C ARG A 345 7.46 11.95 -10.35
N ASP A 346 7.35 10.71 -10.84
CA ASP A 346 8.19 10.20 -11.95
C ASP A 346 8.20 11.08 -13.19
N ALA A 347 7.02 11.43 -13.73
CA ALA A 347 6.93 12.16 -15.00
C ALA A 347 7.47 13.59 -14.88
N ALA A 348 7.15 14.29 -13.80
CA ALA A 348 7.65 15.64 -13.56
C ALA A 348 9.17 15.63 -13.34
N HIS A 349 9.69 14.70 -12.53
CA HIS A 349 11.13 14.57 -12.30
C HIS A 349 11.89 14.28 -13.59
N LYS A 350 11.40 13.34 -14.40
CA LYS A 350 12.05 13.05 -15.68
C LYS A 350 12.11 14.29 -16.56
N ARG A 351 11.02 15.02 -16.67
CA ARG A 351 10.98 16.26 -17.49
C ARG A 351 11.93 17.32 -16.94
N MET A 352 11.96 17.52 -15.63
CA MET A 352 12.88 18.48 -15.01
C MET A 352 14.35 18.11 -15.24
N ILE A 353 14.70 16.84 -15.09
CA ILE A 353 16.07 16.37 -15.32
C ILE A 353 16.46 16.52 -16.79
N ASP A 354 15.58 16.20 -17.72
CA ASP A 354 15.82 16.41 -19.16
C ASP A 354 16.05 17.90 -19.48
N MET A 355 15.28 18.81 -18.87
CA MET A 355 15.48 20.25 -19.00
C MET A 355 16.83 20.71 -18.44
N LEU A 356 17.19 20.25 -17.24
CA LEU A 356 18.47 20.58 -16.62
C LEU A 356 19.66 20.08 -17.46
N ASN A 357 19.54 18.88 -18.02
CA ASN A 357 20.56 18.29 -18.89
C ASN A 357 20.75 19.06 -20.21
N ARG A 358 19.71 19.77 -20.65
CA ARG A 358 19.79 20.69 -21.81
C ARG A 358 20.22 22.11 -21.44
N GLY A 359 20.49 22.37 -20.16
CA GLY A 359 20.86 23.70 -19.67
C GLY A 359 19.69 24.69 -19.58
N GLU A 360 18.45 24.19 -19.62
CA GLU A 360 17.25 25.02 -19.52
C GLU A 360 16.95 25.39 -18.05
N THR A 361 16.33 26.54 -17.86
CA THR A 361 15.81 26.97 -16.54
C THR A 361 14.49 26.27 -16.26
N LEU A 362 14.34 25.72 -15.04
CA LEU A 362 13.09 25.10 -14.61
C LEU A 362 11.98 26.14 -14.45
N PRO A 363 10.71 25.78 -14.70
CA PRO A 363 9.57 26.71 -14.57
C PRO A 363 9.21 27.03 -13.12
N VAL A 364 9.80 26.34 -12.14
CA VAL A 364 9.58 26.53 -10.71
C VAL A 364 10.91 26.68 -10.00
N ASP A 365 10.99 27.62 -9.05
CA ASP A 365 12.15 27.79 -8.19
C ASP A 365 12.05 26.82 -6.99
N PHE A 366 13.00 25.89 -6.91
CA PHE A 366 13.07 24.89 -5.84
C PHE A 366 13.98 25.28 -4.68
N THR A 367 14.59 26.45 -4.71
CA THR A 367 15.55 26.88 -3.68
C THR A 367 14.89 26.89 -2.30
N ASN A 368 15.46 26.12 -1.37
CA ASN A 368 14.95 25.93 0.00
C ASN A 368 13.52 25.41 0.08
N ARG A 369 13.03 24.77 -0.98
CA ARG A 369 11.69 24.21 -1.03
C ARG A 369 11.71 22.72 -0.71
N PHE A 370 10.53 22.20 -0.37
CA PHE A 370 10.27 20.77 -0.21
C PHE A 370 9.37 20.29 -1.35
N ILE A 371 9.60 19.06 -1.79
CA ILE A 371 8.76 18.40 -2.80
C ILE A 371 8.11 17.15 -2.24
N TYR A 372 6.81 17.03 -2.43
CA TYR A 372 6.01 15.87 -2.05
C TYR A 372 5.81 14.95 -3.26
N TYR A 373 6.25 13.71 -3.15
CA TYR A 373 6.05 12.67 -4.15
C TYR A 373 4.62 12.15 -4.02
N VAL A 374 3.72 12.69 -4.82
CA VAL A 374 2.29 12.42 -4.72
C VAL A 374 1.61 12.47 -6.09
N GLY A 375 0.64 11.58 -6.28
CA GLY A 375 -0.33 11.62 -7.37
C GLY A 375 -1.71 11.38 -6.76
N PRO A 376 -2.43 12.44 -6.36
CA PRO A 376 -3.70 12.31 -5.66
C PRO A 376 -4.79 11.69 -6.53
N VAL A 377 -5.81 11.16 -5.88
CA VAL A 377 -7.08 10.83 -6.54
C VAL A 377 -7.77 12.14 -6.93
N ASP A 378 -8.52 12.14 -8.04
CA ASP A 378 -9.29 13.31 -8.45
C ASP A 378 -10.26 13.74 -7.33
N PRO A 379 -10.38 15.05 -7.08
CA PRO A 379 -11.30 15.55 -6.08
C PRO A 379 -12.76 15.32 -6.48
N VAL A 380 -13.61 15.11 -5.49
CA VAL A 380 -15.07 15.07 -5.67
C VAL A 380 -15.71 16.06 -4.70
N ARG A 381 -16.92 16.52 -5.03
CA ARG A 381 -17.65 17.48 -4.20
C ARG A 381 -16.82 18.76 -3.96
N ASP A 382 -16.63 19.13 -2.71
CA ASP A 382 -15.91 20.33 -2.24
C ASP A 382 -14.44 20.07 -1.87
N GLU A 383 -13.92 18.90 -2.20
CA GLU A 383 -12.53 18.56 -1.91
C GLU A 383 -11.55 19.48 -2.64
N VAL A 384 -10.53 19.95 -1.95
CA VAL A 384 -9.39 20.68 -2.55
C VAL A 384 -8.59 19.73 -3.44
N VAL A 385 -8.28 18.54 -2.91
CA VAL A 385 -7.68 17.41 -3.62
C VAL A 385 -8.35 16.13 -3.11
N GLY A 386 -8.35 15.09 -3.92
CA GLY A 386 -8.74 13.76 -3.46
C GLY A 386 -7.67 13.17 -2.53
N PRO A 387 -7.88 11.95 -2.02
CA PRO A 387 -6.88 11.26 -1.20
C PRO A 387 -5.48 11.35 -1.80
N ALA A 388 -4.53 11.82 -1.01
CA ALA A 388 -3.21 12.29 -1.47
C ALA A 388 -2.08 11.63 -0.67
N GLY A 389 -2.04 10.30 -0.66
CA GLY A 389 -0.98 9.55 0.00
C GLY A 389 0.34 9.57 -0.77
N PRO A 390 1.44 9.27 -0.09
CA PRO A 390 2.78 9.37 -0.67
C PRO A 390 3.06 8.26 -1.69
N THR A 391 3.85 8.61 -2.70
CA THR A 391 4.44 7.66 -3.65
C THR A 391 5.72 7.07 -3.07
N THR A 392 6.06 5.84 -3.43
CA THR A 392 7.31 5.17 -3.04
C THR A 392 8.53 6.00 -3.48
N ALA A 393 9.32 6.41 -2.50
CA ALA A 393 10.41 7.37 -2.72
C ALA A 393 11.58 6.81 -3.54
N THR A 394 11.88 5.51 -3.44
CA THR A 394 12.98 4.88 -4.19
C THR A 394 12.87 5.06 -5.70
N ARG A 395 11.67 5.25 -6.23
CA ARG A 395 11.48 5.53 -7.66
C ARG A 395 12.11 6.84 -8.08
N MET A 396 12.26 7.80 -7.18
CA MET A 396 12.87 9.11 -7.42
C MET A 396 14.36 9.15 -7.08
N ASP A 397 14.95 8.09 -6.55
CA ASP A 397 16.35 8.06 -6.12
C ASP A 397 17.33 8.46 -7.24
N LYS A 398 17.08 7.98 -8.46
CA LYS A 398 17.88 8.30 -9.64
C LYS A 398 17.91 9.79 -10.00
N PHE A 399 16.94 10.57 -9.56
CA PHE A 399 16.85 12.01 -9.81
C PHE A 399 17.34 12.85 -8.62
N THR A 400 17.48 12.26 -7.46
CA THR A 400 17.62 12.98 -6.18
C THR A 400 18.89 13.81 -6.13
N ARG A 401 20.04 13.24 -6.47
CA ARG A 401 21.32 13.98 -6.42
C ARG A 401 21.29 15.23 -7.29
N GLN A 402 20.85 15.09 -8.52
CA GLN A 402 20.80 16.19 -9.47
C GLN A 402 19.81 17.28 -9.03
N MET A 403 18.64 16.88 -8.50
CA MET A 403 17.67 17.83 -7.96
C MET A 403 18.26 18.61 -6.78
N LEU A 404 18.92 17.95 -5.84
CA LEU A 404 19.53 18.61 -4.70
C LEU A 404 20.68 19.56 -5.09
N GLU A 405 21.57 19.10 -5.99
CA GLU A 405 22.76 19.85 -6.36
C GLU A 405 22.47 21.02 -7.31
N GLN A 406 21.52 20.88 -8.24
CA GLN A 406 21.30 21.86 -9.31
C GLN A 406 20.11 22.80 -9.06
N THR A 407 19.19 22.47 -8.15
CA THR A 407 17.97 23.26 -7.95
C THR A 407 17.89 23.95 -6.58
N GLY A 408 18.75 23.59 -5.64
CA GLY A 408 18.68 24.09 -4.27
C GLY A 408 17.53 23.47 -3.45
N LEU A 409 16.91 22.39 -3.93
CA LEU A 409 15.89 21.67 -3.17
C LEU A 409 16.44 21.26 -1.80
N LEU A 410 15.65 21.47 -0.73
CA LEU A 410 16.10 21.25 0.64
C LEU A 410 15.55 19.96 1.25
N GLY A 411 14.37 19.53 0.81
CA GLY A 411 13.75 18.34 1.37
C GLY A 411 12.76 17.66 0.43
N MET A 412 12.47 16.40 0.75
CA MET A 412 11.57 15.56 -0.02
C MET A 412 10.64 14.82 0.95
N VAL A 413 9.41 14.59 0.50
CA VAL A 413 8.41 13.81 1.25
C VAL A 413 7.92 12.67 0.37
N GLY A 414 7.97 11.47 0.87
CA GLY A 414 7.49 10.26 0.18
C GLY A 414 7.17 9.15 1.16
N LYS A 415 7.01 7.94 0.68
CA LYS A 415 6.88 6.76 1.56
C LYS A 415 8.05 5.82 1.40
N SER A 416 8.27 4.97 2.43
CA SER A 416 9.29 3.94 2.42
C SER A 416 10.72 4.47 2.51
N GLU A 417 11.69 3.58 2.45
CA GLU A 417 13.11 3.88 2.52
C GLU A 417 13.65 4.58 1.27
N ARG A 418 14.86 5.13 1.41
CA ARG A 418 15.67 5.57 0.28
C ARG A 418 16.82 4.59 0.05
N GLY A 419 17.26 4.47 -1.20
CA GLY A 419 18.47 3.74 -1.54
C GLY A 419 19.74 4.47 -1.12
N ASP A 420 20.88 3.75 -1.06
CA ASP A 420 22.15 4.29 -0.57
C ASP A 420 22.62 5.52 -1.32
N ALA A 421 22.51 5.53 -2.65
CA ALA A 421 22.90 6.69 -3.47
C ALA A 421 22.09 7.94 -3.13
N ALA A 422 20.80 7.80 -2.87
CA ALA A 422 19.94 8.91 -2.44
C ALA A 422 20.31 9.38 -1.03
N ILE A 423 20.57 8.46 -0.10
CA ILE A 423 21.01 8.79 1.26
C ILE A 423 22.31 9.59 1.23
N GLU A 424 23.29 9.18 0.42
CA GLU A 424 24.54 9.91 0.23
C GLU A 424 24.31 11.31 -0.33
N ALA A 425 23.44 11.45 -1.32
CA ALA A 425 23.09 12.75 -1.88
C ALA A 425 22.44 13.68 -0.84
N ILE A 426 21.56 13.14 0.00
CA ILE A 426 20.92 13.87 1.11
C ILE A 426 21.97 14.36 2.08
N ARG A 427 22.88 13.48 2.51
CA ARG A 427 23.98 13.83 3.39
C ARG A 427 24.89 14.90 2.81
N ASP A 428 25.33 14.73 1.57
CA ASP A 428 26.29 15.63 0.91
C ASP A 428 25.72 17.03 0.72
N ASN A 429 24.39 17.14 0.54
CA ASN A 429 23.69 18.41 0.36
C ASN A 429 23.05 18.94 1.64
N LYS A 430 23.22 18.24 2.76
CA LYS A 430 22.59 18.60 4.06
C LYS A 430 21.08 18.80 3.95
N ALA A 431 20.46 18.00 3.12
CA ALA A 431 19.03 17.96 2.91
C ALA A 431 18.36 16.98 3.89
N VAL A 432 17.06 16.76 3.74
CA VAL A 432 16.29 15.83 4.56
C VAL A 432 15.26 15.09 3.70
N TYR A 433 15.02 13.85 4.05
CA TYR A 433 13.89 13.08 3.54
C TYR A 433 12.91 12.79 4.67
N LEU A 434 11.67 13.18 4.46
CA LEU A 434 10.57 12.98 5.38
C LEU A 434 9.63 11.91 4.83
N MET A 435 9.12 11.06 5.69
CA MET A 435 8.18 10.00 5.30
C MET A 435 6.77 10.37 5.72
N ALA A 436 5.84 10.35 4.77
CA ALA A 436 4.42 10.32 5.06
C ALA A 436 3.95 8.86 5.13
N VAL A 437 2.93 8.58 5.93
CA VAL A 437 2.44 7.21 6.13
C VAL A 437 1.67 6.72 4.91
N GLY A 438 2.09 5.57 4.37
CA GLY A 438 1.34 4.86 3.33
C GLY A 438 0.09 4.20 3.91
N GLY A 439 -1.06 4.39 3.26
CA GLY A 439 -2.34 3.90 3.77
C GLY A 439 -3.11 4.90 4.61
N SER A 440 -2.73 6.19 4.59
CA SER A 440 -3.44 7.28 5.27
C SER A 440 -3.75 8.46 4.34
N ALA A 441 -4.11 8.17 3.10
CA ALA A 441 -4.24 9.14 2.02
C ALA A 441 -5.31 10.22 2.26
N TYR A 442 -6.44 9.84 2.84
CA TYR A 442 -7.54 10.77 3.10
C TYR A 442 -7.21 11.72 4.25
N LEU A 443 -6.57 11.21 5.30
CA LEU A 443 -6.07 12.03 6.42
C LEU A 443 -5.10 13.11 5.90
N VAL A 444 -4.16 12.74 5.05
CA VAL A 444 -3.22 13.68 4.44
C VAL A 444 -3.95 14.72 3.60
N SER A 445 -4.94 14.32 2.80
CA SER A 445 -5.68 15.26 1.96
C SER A 445 -6.41 16.34 2.76
N LYS A 446 -6.85 16.03 3.97
CA LYS A 446 -7.50 16.99 4.87
C LYS A 446 -6.52 18.04 5.44
N ALA A 447 -5.22 17.75 5.42
CA ALA A 447 -4.19 18.73 5.77
C ALA A 447 -3.87 19.70 4.62
N ILE A 448 -4.31 19.40 3.40
CA ILE A 448 -4.10 20.22 2.20
C ILE A 448 -5.26 21.21 2.09
N LYS A 449 -4.96 22.51 2.31
CA LYS A 449 -5.99 23.57 2.39
C LYS A 449 -6.18 24.33 1.08
N ALA A 450 -5.16 24.32 0.22
CA ALA A 450 -5.22 24.91 -1.11
C ALA A 450 -4.27 24.16 -2.04
N ALA A 451 -4.57 24.18 -3.33
CA ALA A 451 -3.75 23.57 -4.37
C ALA A 451 -3.85 24.39 -5.65
N ARG A 452 -2.72 24.62 -6.29
CA ARG A 452 -2.67 25.23 -7.62
C ARG A 452 -1.59 24.60 -8.47
N VAL A 453 -1.84 24.50 -9.77
CA VAL A 453 -0.83 24.04 -10.73
C VAL A 453 0.17 25.15 -10.98
N LEU A 454 1.46 24.86 -10.89
CA LEU A 454 2.55 25.78 -11.22
C LEU A 454 3.17 25.49 -12.59
N ALA A 455 3.28 24.21 -12.96
CA ALA A 455 3.94 23.80 -14.19
C ALA A 455 3.49 22.39 -14.62
N PHE A 456 3.74 22.07 -15.89
CA PHE A 456 3.49 20.76 -16.47
C PHE A 456 2.03 20.31 -16.37
N GLU A 457 1.11 21.21 -16.63
CA GLU A 457 -0.34 20.97 -16.52
C GLU A 457 -0.81 19.77 -17.36
N ASP A 458 -0.14 19.49 -18.48
CA ASP A 458 -0.39 18.36 -19.35
C ASP A 458 -0.16 16.99 -18.67
N LEU A 459 0.60 16.96 -17.57
CA LEU A 459 0.83 15.73 -16.79
C LEU A 459 -0.31 15.38 -15.83
N GLY A 460 -1.36 16.18 -15.76
CA GLY A 460 -2.52 15.91 -14.88
C GLY A 460 -2.12 15.81 -13.42
N MET A 461 -2.41 14.69 -12.76
CA MET A 461 -2.07 14.48 -11.34
C MET A 461 -0.55 14.50 -11.07
N GLU A 462 0.27 14.30 -12.09
CA GLU A 462 1.74 14.36 -11.99
C GLU A 462 2.32 15.73 -12.34
N ALA A 463 1.48 16.74 -12.58
CA ALA A 463 1.93 18.13 -12.72
C ALA A 463 2.62 18.60 -11.44
N ILE A 464 3.38 19.69 -11.56
CA ILE A 464 3.93 20.37 -10.37
C ILE A 464 2.84 21.27 -9.80
N TYR A 465 2.32 20.86 -8.65
CA TYR A 465 1.39 21.66 -7.83
C TYR A 465 2.13 22.36 -6.70
N GLU A 466 1.58 23.44 -6.23
CA GLU A 466 1.88 23.99 -4.92
C GLU A 466 0.68 23.77 -4.02
N PHE A 467 0.88 22.97 -2.98
CA PHE A 467 -0.10 22.76 -1.92
C PHE A 467 0.16 23.72 -0.77
N GLU A 468 -0.88 24.22 -0.17
CA GLU A 468 -0.80 24.88 1.13
C GLU A 468 -1.28 23.88 2.17
N VAL A 469 -0.37 23.48 3.07
CA VAL A 469 -0.63 22.46 4.09
C VAL A 469 -0.71 23.07 5.48
N LYS A 470 -1.52 22.44 6.33
CA LYS A 470 -1.65 22.77 7.74
C LYS A 470 -1.58 21.50 8.57
N ASP A 471 -0.56 21.44 9.44
CA ASP A 471 -0.30 20.32 10.34
C ASP A 471 -0.27 18.96 9.60
N MET A 472 0.37 18.92 8.43
CA MET A 472 0.56 17.66 7.69
C MET A 472 1.58 16.79 8.42
N PRO A 473 1.18 15.58 8.89
CA PRO A 473 2.08 14.73 9.66
C PRO A 473 3.11 14.03 8.76
N VAL A 474 4.36 14.10 9.16
CA VAL A 474 5.49 13.38 8.54
C VAL A 474 6.46 12.92 9.62
N THR A 475 7.27 11.93 9.27
CA THR A 475 8.32 11.39 10.13
C THR A 475 9.67 11.60 9.46
N VAL A 476 10.67 12.08 10.20
CA VAL A 476 12.03 12.21 9.67
C VAL A 476 12.58 10.80 9.39
N ALA A 477 12.83 10.50 8.11
CA ALA A 477 13.30 9.21 7.68
C ALA A 477 14.80 9.18 7.40
N VAL A 478 15.32 10.19 6.70
CA VAL A 478 16.77 10.37 6.51
C VAL A 478 17.12 11.80 6.93
N ASP A 479 17.98 11.94 7.92
CA ASP A 479 18.43 13.24 8.39
C ASP A 479 19.57 13.82 7.54
N SER A 480 19.99 15.02 7.86
CA SER A 480 21.04 15.72 7.12
C SER A 480 22.44 15.08 7.25
N THR A 481 22.62 14.15 8.16
CA THR A 481 23.85 13.37 8.31
C THR A 481 23.84 12.06 7.51
N GLY A 482 22.73 11.73 6.90
CA GLY A 482 22.54 10.48 6.15
C GLY A 482 22.14 9.30 7.03
N GLU A 483 21.66 9.54 8.26
CA GLU A 483 21.13 8.48 9.11
C GLU A 483 19.69 8.17 8.71
N SER A 484 19.40 6.89 8.41
CA SER A 484 18.08 6.41 7.97
C SER A 484 17.38 5.62 9.07
N VAL A 485 16.19 6.05 9.45
CA VAL A 485 15.37 5.31 10.43
C VAL A 485 14.97 3.92 9.92
N HIS A 486 14.86 3.74 8.61
CA HIS A 486 14.55 2.43 8.01
C HIS A 486 15.71 1.43 8.15
N LYS A 487 16.91 1.89 8.48
CA LYS A 487 18.05 1.04 8.83
C LYS A 487 18.18 0.89 10.35
N THR A 488 18.19 2.01 11.05
CA THR A 488 18.44 2.02 12.51
C THR A 488 17.26 1.50 13.32
N GLY A 489 16.04 1.79 12.91
CA GLY A 489 14.82 1.37 13.59
C GLY A 489 14.66 -0.15 13.66
N PRO A 490 14.63 -0.86 12.52
CA PRO A 490 14.56 -2.32 12.52
C PRO A 490 15.67 -3.01 13.29
N ARG A 491 16.91 -2.55 13.17
CA ARG A 491 18.06 -3.12 13.93
C ARG A 491 17.85 -2.98 15.44
N GLN A 492 17.45 -1.79 15.89
CA GLN A 492 17.20 -1.53 17.30
C GLN A 492 16.10 -2.44 17.85
N TRP A 493 14.99 -2.55 17.14
CA TRP A 493 13.84 -3.33 17.60
C TRP A 493 14.08 -4.84 17.50
N GLN A 494 14.77 -5.31 16.46
CA GLN A 494 15.19 -6.71 16.37
C GLN A 494 16.04 -7.10 17.58
N SER A 495 17.02 -6.26 17.96
CA SER A 495 17.85 -6.48 19.14
C SER A 495 17.04 -6.46 20.43
N ARG A 496 16.05 -5.58 20.57
CA ARG A 496 15.18 -5.52 21.76
C ARG A 496 14.27 -6.73 21.88
N ILE A 497 13.72 -7.20 20.76
CA ILE A 497 12.89 -8.42 20.73
C ILE A 497 13.75 -9.65 21.04
N GLY A 498 14.95 -9.73 20.47
CA GLY A 498 15.98 -10.70 20.84
C GLY A 498 15.66 -12.16 20.56
N LYS A 499 14.65 -12.46 19.73
CA LYS A 499 14.22 -13.85 19.43
C LYS A 499 14.95 -14.49 18.26
N ILE A 500 15.60 -13.69 17.44
CA ILE A 500 16.41 -14.13 16.31
C ILE A 500 17.72 -13.33 16.27
N PRO A 501 18.79 -13.86 15.66
CA PRO A 501 20.01 -13.07 15.45
C PRO A 501 19.71 -11.83 14.60
N VAL A 502 20.39 -10.72 14.90
CA VAL A 502 20.31 -9.51 14.09
C VAL A 502 20.79 -9.82 12.68
N VAL A 503 19.95 -9.56 11.69
CA VAL A 503 20.33 -9.68 10.29
C VAL A 503 21.15 -8.43 9.95
N VAL A 504 22.41 -8.63 9.65
CA VAL A 504 23.30 -7.57 9.16
C VAL A 504 23.17 -7.56 7.64
N GLU A 505 22.79 -6.41 7.06
CA GLU A 505 22.79 -6.21 5.61
C GLU A 505 24.20 -6.10 5.05
#